data_859d3d6e408bf4051ccd53b702630873
#
_entry.id   859d3d6e408bf4051ccd53b702630873
#
_cell.length_a   1.000
_cell.length_b   1.000
_cell.length_c   1.000
_cell.angle_alpha   90.00
_cell.angle_beta   90.00
_cell.angle_gamma   90.00
#
_symmetry.space_group_name_H-M   'P 1'
#
loop_
_entity.id
_entity.type
_entity.pdbx_description
1 polymer ?
#
loop_
_entity_poly.entity_id
_entity_poly.type
_entity_poly.pdbx_seq_one_letter_code
_entity_poly.pdbx_strand_id
1 'polypeptide(L)'
;MSEAKAITLEHRGLLRIGGADRIDFLQGIISNDVSRVTAAQSLWSAFLTPQGKFLHEFFLVAEGDGLLLDCEAERRADLARRLKLYKLRSQVTVEDATEALVVAALIGKDALTQLGLPEEPGATRPFGGGFAFVDPRLPRLGARAFLPREGAAQALAEAGFAEGSLEDYDRLRIATGAPDGSRDMEVEKSILLENGFDELQGVDWDKGCYMGQELTARTKYRALIKKRLLPVEIDGPLPESGSAITRDGKNAGVLRSVVAAADGAALGLALLRLDALGERHEGPLMVGDAQMTAQKPDWADF
;
A
#
# COMPACT_ATOMS: atom_id res chain seq x y z
N MET A 1 -1.09 -11.49 -23.49
CA MET A 1 -1.05 -11.96 -22.08
C MET A 1 0.27 -11.45 -21.53
N SER A 2 0.27 -10.62 -20.48
CA SER A 2 1.52 -10.10 -19.94
C SER A 2 2.26 -11.24 -19.23
N GLU A 3 3.52 -11.43 -19.61
CA GLU A 3 4.49 -12.30 -18.96
C GLU A 3 4.60 -11.94 -17.47
N ALA A 4 4.83 -12.94 -16.61
CA ALA A 4 5.03 -12.68 -15.19
C ALA A 4 6.35 -11.93 -14.97
N LYS A 5 6.30 -10.84 -14.22
CA LYS A 5 7.43 -9.94 -13.99
C LYS A 5 7.74 -9.80 -12.49
N ALA A 6 9.02 -9.72 -12.18
CA ALA A 6 9.54 -9.36 -10.87
C ALA A 6 10.13 -7.95 -10.91
N ILE A 7 9.74 -7.10 -9.98
CA ILE A 7 10.18 -5.71 -9.87
C ILE A 7 10.78 -5.51 -8.47
N THR A 8 12.07 -5.25 -8.39
CA THR A 8 12.68 -4.84 -7.12
C THR A 8 12.21 -3.45 -6.76
N LEU A 9 11.60 -3.31 -5.58
CA LEU A 9 11.04 -2.06 -5.07
C LEU A 9 12.10 -1.33 -4.22
N GLU A 10 13.02 -0.61 -4.86
CA GLU A 10 14.13 0.10 -4.19
C GLU A 10 13.64 1.20 -3.24
N HIS A 11 12.42 1.71 -3.43
CA HIS A 11 11.79 2.67 -2.53
C HIS A 11 11.18 2.02 -1.28
N ARG A 12 11.30 0.69 -1.13
CA ARG A 12 10.88 -0.07 0.06
C ARG A 12 12.09 -0.54 0.84
N GLY A 13 11.92 -0.65 2.15
CA GLY A 13 12.94 -1.13 3.08
C GLY A 13 12.32 -2.02 4.15
N LEU A 14 13.15 -2.76 4.85
CA LEU A 14 12.69 -3.77 5.80
C LEU A 14 13.21 -3.48 7.21
N LEU A 15 12.30 -3.58 8.18
CA LEU A 15 12.62 -3.64 9.61
C LEU A 15 12.33 -5.05 10.13
N ARG A 16 13.20 -5.56 11.01
CA ARG A 16 12.96 -6.77 11.79
C ARG A 16 12.46 -6.38 13.17
N ILE A 17 11.31 -6.93 13.57
CA ILE A 17 10.69 -6.69 14.88
C ILE A 17 10.75 -7.98 15.68
N GLY A 18 11.47 -7.96 16.79
CA GLY A 18 11.65 -9.09 17.70
C GLY A 18 11.22 -8.78 19.12
N GLY A 19 11.44 -9.75 20.02
CA GLY A 19 11.16 -9.63 21.45
C GLY A 19 9.83 -10.25 21.87
N ALA A 20 9.74 -10.61 23.17
CA ALA A 20 8.59 -11.35 23.69
C ALA A 20 7.27 -10.58 23.57
N ASP A 21 7.32 -9.26 23.73
CA ASP A 21 6.13 -8.40 23.76
C ASP A 21 5.75 -7.83 22.38
N ARG A 22 6.40 -8.27 21.27
CA ARG A 22 6.21 -7.68 19.91
C ARG A 22 4.77 -7.67 19.41
N ILE A 23 4.02 -8.74 19.69
CA ILE A 23 2.62 -8.86 19.27
C ILE A 23 1.75 -7.87 20.06
N ASP A 24 1.79 -7.92 21.38
CA ASP A 24 0.99 -7.04 22.24
C ASP A 24 1.31 -5.56 21.99
N PHE A 25 2.60 -5.26 21.80
CA PHE A 25 3.04 -3.90 21.47
C PHE A 25 2.48 -3.41 20.13
N LEU A 26 2.64 -4.18 19.06
CA LEU A 26 2.12 -3.80 17.74
C LEU A 26 0.60 -3.75 17.76
N GLN A 27 -0.06 -4.66 18.48
CA GLN A 27 -1.52 -4.68 18.60
C GLN A 27 -2.08 -3.34 19.11
N GLY A 28 -1.38 -2.67 20.00
CA GLY A 28 -1.78 -1.37 20.54
C GLY A 28 -1.51 -0.17 19.63
N ILE A 29 -0.76 -0.32 18.53
CA ILE A 29 -0.31 0.84 17.74
C ILE A 29 -0.60 0.79 16.25
N ILE A 30 -0.90 -0.39 15.68
CA ILE A 30 -1.19 -0.53 14.25
C ILE A 30 -2.68 -0.70 13.97
N SER A 31 -3.14 -0.37 12.77
CA SER A 31 -4.56 -0.37 12.41
C SER A 31 -5.16 -1.77 12.19
N ASN A 32 -4.33 -2.78 11.93
CA ASN A 32 -4.77 -4.15 11.64
C ASN A 32 -4.38 -5.12 12.76
N ASP A 33 -4.99 -6.31 12.79
CA ASP A 33 -4.76 -7.32 13.82
C ASP A 33 -3.47 -8.11 13.56
N VAL A 34 -2.40 -7.75 14.28
CA VAL A 34 -1.09 -8.42 14.14
C VAL A 34 -1.10 -9.88 14.60
N SER A 35 -2.06 -10.29 15.42
CA SER A 35 -2.17 -11.70 15.86
C SER A 35 -2.51 -12.66 14.71
N ARG A 36 -3.02 -12.12 13.59
CA ARG A 36 -3.31 -12.87 12.36
C ARG A 36 -2.06 -13.14 11.51
N VAL A 37 -0.92 -12.51 11.81
CA VAL A 37 0.34 -12.79 11.11
C VAL A 37 0.88 -14.12 11.56
N THR A 38 0.99 -15.06 10.63
CA THR A 38 1.51 -16.41 10.85
C THR A 38 2.50 -16.79 9.74
N ALA A 39 3.11 -17.96 9.82
CA ALA A 39 3.96 -18.47 8.75
C ALA A 39 3.21 -18.64 7.40
N ALA A 40 1.88 -18.71 7.43
CA ALA A 40 1.02 -18.86 6.25
C ALA A 40 0.20 -17.62 5.90
N GLN A 41 0.26 -16.56 6.72
CA GLN A 41 -0.58 -15.36 6.56
C GLN A 41 0.20 -14.09 6.85
N SER A 42 0.26 -13.20 5.88
CA SER A 42 0.74 -11.82 5.99
C SER A 42 -0.41 -10.83 6.07
N LEU A 43 -0.13 -9.59 6.43
CA LEU A 43 -1.12 -8.52 6.42
C LEU A 43 -0.53 -7.16 6.01
N TRP A 44 -1.41 -6.25 5.65
CA TRP A 44 -1.13 -4.83 5.43
C TRP A 44 -1.76 -3.99 6.53
N SER A 45 -1.07 -2.96 6.98
CA SER A 45 -1.49 -2.13 8.11
C SER A 45 -0.93 -0.73 8.03
N ALA A 46 -1.43 0.16 8.89
CA ALA A 46 -0.91 1.50 9.06
C ALA A 46 -0.58 1.81 10.53
N PHE A 47 0.34 2.74 10.70
CA PHE A 47 0.66 3.42 11.94
C PHE A 47 0.20 4.87 11.85
N LEU A 48 -0.54 5.34 12.86
CA LEU A 48 -1.21 6.63 12.87
C LEU A 48 -0.63 7.58 13.90
N THR A 49 -0.92 8.87 13.75
CA THR A 49 -0.79 9.81 14.88
C THR A 49 -1.86 9.51 15.93
N PRO A 50 -1.69 9.97 17.17
CA PRO A 50 -2.75 9.89 18.19
C PRO A 50 -4.08 10.51 17.75
N GLN A 51 -4.06 11.48 16.80
CA GLN A 51 -5.24 12.12 16.21
C GLN A 51 -5.83 11.31 15.03
N GLY A 52 -5.28 10.13 14.71
CA GLY A 52 -5.78 9.24 13.67
C GLY A 52 -5.36 9.61 12.23
N LYS A 53 -4.28 10.37 12.07
CA LYS A 53 -3.74 10.74 10.77
C LYS A 53 -2.64 9.77 10.34
N PHE A 54 -2.54 9.51 9.04
CA PHE A 54 -1.53 8.65 8.44
C PHE A 54 -0.10 9.07 8.80
N LEU A 55 0.71 8.12 9.27
CA LEU A 55 2.15 8.26 9.44
C LEU A 55 2.92 7.32 8.53
N HIS A 56 2.67 6.02 8.62
CA HIS A 56 3.31 4.98 7.83
C HIS A 56 2.30 3.89 7.45
N GLU A 57 2.54 3.22 6.35
CA GLU A 57 1.92 1.94 6.00
C GLU A 57 3.02 0.89 5.82
N PHE A 58 2.67 -0.36 5.99
CA PHE A 58 3.62 -1.45 5.90
C PHE A 58 2.94 -2.81 5.75
N PHE A 59 3.72 -3.76 5.23
CA PHE A 59 3.33 -5.16 5.17
C PHE A 59 4.08 -5.94 6.25
N LEU A 60 3.42 -6.93 6.84
CA LEU A 60 3.96 -7.75 7.92
C LEU A 60 3.96 -9.23 7.53
N VAL A 61 5.10 -9.90 7.73
CA VAL A 61 5.31 -11.33 7.53
C VAL A 61 5.98 -11.92 8.77
N ALA A 62 5.61 -13.13 9.16
CA ALA A 62 6.29 -13.84 10.24
C ALA A 62 7.66 -14.35 9.78
N GLU A 63 8.71 -14.16 10.59
CA GLU A 63 10.05 -14.66 10.39
C GLU A 63 10.54 -15.35 11.67
N GLY A 64 10.46 -16.68 11.76
CA GLY A 64 10.75 -17.40 13.00
C GLY A 64 9.90 -16.87 14.16
N ASP A 65 10.58 -16.46 15.24
CA ASP A 65 9.94 -15.86 16.41
C ASP A 65 9.76 -14.32 16.28
N GLY A 66 10.08 -13.75 15.11
CA GLY A 66 10.00 -12.32 14.82
C GLY A 66 9.01 -12.00 13.71
N LEU A 67 9.02 -10.73 13.29
CA LEU A 67 8.27 -10.22 12.16
C LEU A 67 9.21 -9.43 11.25
N LEU A 68 9.03 -9.55 9.93
CA LEU A 68 9.54 -8.60 8.94
C LEU A 68 8.45 -7.59 8.61
N LEU A 69 8.84 -6.33 8.57
CA LEU A 69 7.97 -5.19 8.29
C LEU A 69 8.54 -4.42 7.09
N ASP A 70 7.85 -4.46 5.94
CA ASP A 70 8.18 -3.71 4.73
C ASP A 70 7.55 -2.31 4.80
N CYS A 71 8.35 -1.28 4.75
CA CYS A 71 7.94 0.13 4.79
C CYS A 71 8.68 0.98 3.74
N GLU A 72 8.34 2.25 3.62
CA GLU A 72 9.05 3.19 2.76
C GLU A 72 10.52 3.34 3.20
N ALA A 73 11.47 3.13 2.27
CA ALA A 73 12.91 3.15 2.55
C ALA A 73 13.38 4.49 3.14
N GLU A 74 12.98 5.61 2.54
CA GLU A 74 13.35 6.96 2.99
C GLU A 74 12.78 7.30 4.38
N ARG A 75 11.64 6.70 4.75
CA ARG A 75 10.95 6.97 6.02
C ARG A 75 11.16 5.88 7.06
N ARG A 76 11.95 4.85 6.74
CA ARG A 76 12.27 3.71 7.60
C ARG A 76 12.86 4.13 8.94
N ALA A 77 13.82 5.07 8.91
CA ALA A 77 14.46 5.57 10.13
C ALA A 77 13.47 6.29 11.07
N ASP A 78 12.51 7.06 10.53
CA ASP A 78 11.45 7.68 11.33
C ASP A 78 10.52 6.64 11.95
N LEU A 79 10.10 5.63 11.17
CA LEU A 79 9.30 4.53 11.69
C LEU A 79 10.01 3.78 12.82
N ALA A 80 11.27 3.38 12.60
CA ALA A 80 12.07 2.69 13.61
C ALA A 80 12.25 3.53 14.90
N ARG A 81 12.49 4.84 14.77
CA ARG A 81 12.58 5.77 15.88
C ARG A 81 11.26 5.85 16.66
N ARG A 82 10.13 5.96 15.95
CA ARG A 82 8.78 6.02 16.58
C ARG A 82 8.45 4.72 17.29
N LEU A 83 8.67 3.57 16.68
CA LEU A 83 8.48 2.27 17.32
C LEU A 83 9.32 2.14 18.61
N LYS A 84 10.60 2.56 18.55
CA LYS A 84 11.47 2.57 19.74
C LYS A 84 10.99 3.54 20.82
N LEU A 85 10.38 4.65 20.46
CA LEU A 85 9.82 5.61 21.41
C LEU A 85 8.59 5.05 22.13
N TYR A 86 7.68 4.42 21.38
CA TYR A 86 6.41 3.91 21.93
C TYR A 86 6.55 2.58 22.68
N LYS A 87 7.61 1.80 22.46
CA LYS A 87 7.79 0.51 23.16
C LYS A 87 7.99 0.65 24.67
N LEU A 88 8.45 1.80 25.16
CA LEU A 88 8.69 2.09 26.59
C LEU A 88 9.47 0.94 27.27
N ARG A 89 8.78 0.16 28.13
CA ARG A 89 9.34 -0.98 28.88
C ARG A 89 9.12 -2.32 28.19
N SER A 90 8.39 -2.38 27.09
CA SER A 90 8.11 -3.62 26.35
C SER A 90 9.39 -4.24 25.81
N GLN A 91 9.50 -5.55 25.93
CA GLN A 91 10.62 -6.34 25.40
C GLN A 91 10.47 -6.49 23.88
N VAL A 92 10.80 -5.42 23.16
CA VAL A 92 10.72 -5.34 21.69
C VAL A 92 12.05 -4.85 21.15
N THR A 93 12.55 -5.50 20.11
CA THR A 93 13.67 -5.04 19.29
C THR A 93 13.20 -4.53 17.96
N VAL A 94 13.86 -3.51 17.42
CA VAL A 94 13.59 -2.94 16.08
C VAL A 94 14.94 -2.76 15.41
N GLU A 95 15.19 -3.55 14.36
CA GLU A 95 16.44 -3.61 13.63
C GLU A 95 16.22 -3.33 12.15
N ASP A 96 17.16 -2.65 11.51
CA ASP A 96 17.16 -2.43 10.07
C ASP A 96 17.67 -3.68 9.35
N ALA A 97 16.86 -4.25 8.47
CA ALA A 97 17.18 -5.43 7.69
C ALA A 97 17.40 -5.13 6.18
N THR A 98 17.34 -3.87 5.78
CA THR A 98 17.34 -3.45 4.36
C THR A 98 18.63 -3.80 3.62
N GLU A 99 19.77 -3.83 4.30
CA GLU A 99 21.03 -4.23 3.66
C GLU A 99 21.08 -5.71 3.31
N ALA A 100 20.45 -6.55 4.14
CA ALA A 100 20.41 -8.00 3.96
C ALA A 100 19.29 -8.49 3.06
N LEU A 101 18.17 -7.76 3.01
CA LEU A 101 16.95 -8.18 2.35
C LEU A 101 16.50 -7.14 1.30
N VAL A 102 15.75 -7.63 0.30
CA VAL A 102 15.07 -6.80 -0.70
C VAL A 102 13.58 -7.10 -0.71
N VAL A 103 12.80 -6.11 -1.16
CA VAL A 103 11.38 -6.25 -1.45
C VAL A 103 11.19 -6.32 -2.96
N ALA A 104 10.45 -7.31 -3.44
CA ALA A 104 10.04 -7.42 -4.83
C ALA A 104 8.52 -7.47 -4.97
N ALA A 105 7.98 -6.81 -5.98
CA ALA A 105 6.62 -7.03 -6.47
C ALA A 105 6.67 -8.06 -7.60
N LEU A 106 5.76 -9.04 -7.56
CA LEU A 106 5.66 -10.14 -8.50
C LEU A 106 4.30 -10.07 -9.17
N ILE A 107 4.26 -9.60 -10.40
CA ILE A 107 3.04 -9.23 -11.11
C ILE A 107 2.85 -10.03 -12.40
N GLY A 108 1.66 -10.05 -12.93
CA GLY A 108 1.28 -10.76 -14.15
C GLY A 108 0.30 -11.89 -13.87
N LYS A 109 -0.38 -12.34 -14.91
CA LYS A 109 -1.50 -13.29 -14.80
C LYS A 109 -1.12 -14.60 -14.08
N ASP A 110 0.09 -15.09 -14.31
CA ASP A 110 0.53 -16.40 -13.81
C ASP A 110 1.43 -16.27 -12.56
N ALA A 111 1.61 -15.04 -12.03
CA ALA A 111 2.55 -14.79 -10.93
C ALA A 111 2.25 -15.65 -9.68
N LEU A 112 0.99 -15.74 -9.26
CA LEU A 112 0.59 -16.55 -8.10
C LEU A 112 0.76 -18.04 -8.38
N THR A 113 0.41 -18.51 -9.57
CA THR A 113 0.56 -19.91 -9.98
C THR A 113 2.03 -20.34 -10.02
N GLN A 114 2.92 -19.49 -10.57
CA GLN A 114 4.37 -19.76 -10.57
C GLN A 114 4.94 -19.90 -9.15
N LEU A 115 4.40 -19.13 -8.20
CA LEU A 115 4.76 -19.21 -6.80
C LEU A 115 4.06 -20.35 -6.05
N GLY A 116 3.06 -21.01 -6.65
CA GLY A 116 2.21 -21.99 -5.97
C GLY A 116 1.42 -21.37 -4.81
N LEU A 117 1.02 -20.10 -4.94
CA LEU A 117 0.19 -19.37 -3.98
C LEU A 117 -1.29 -19.44 -4.42
N PRO A 118 -2.24 -19.63 -3.49
CA PRO A 118 -3.67 -19.49 -3.78
C PRO A 118 -4.05 -18.02 -4.03
N GLU A 119 -5.18 -17.76 -4.65
CA GLU A 119 -5.71 -16.39 -4.81
C GLU A 119 -6.40 -15.87 -3.51
N GLU A 120 -5.70 -16.00 -2.39
CA GLU A 120 -6.18 -15.58 -1.07
C GLU A 120 -5.30 -14.42 -0.55
N PRO A 121 -5.88 -13.25 -0.19
CA PRO A 121 -5.11 -12.12 0.30
C PRO A 121 -4.21 -12.50 1.48
N GLY A 122 -2.93 -12.18 1.41
CA GLY A 122 -1.96 -12.44 2.47
C GLY A 122 -1.47 -13.87 2.58
N ALA A 123 -1.95 -14.84 1.77
CA ALA A 123 -1.42 -16.20 1.77
C ALA A 123 0.09 -16.18 1.54
N THR A 124 0.84 -16.79 2.45
CA THR A 124 2.30 -16.68 2.56
C THR A 124 2.95 -18.05 2.50
N ARG A 125 4.13 -18.15 1.88
CA ARG A 125 4.97 -19.35 1.88
C ARG A 125 6.47 -19.01 1.84
N PRO A 126 7.34 -19.93 2.25
CA PRO A 126 8.78 -19.81 2.00
C PRO A 126 9.08 -19.75 0.49
N PHE A 127 9.99 -18.88 0.08
CA PHE A 127 10.43 -18.73 -1.31
C PHE A 127 11.81 -18.08 -1.37
N GLY A 128 12.72 -18.61 -2.17
CA GLY A 128 14.02 -18.01 -2.48
C GLY A 128 14.91 -17.70 -1.26
N GLY A 129 14.81 -18.46 -0.19
CA GLY A 129 15.50 -18.21 1.08
C GLY A 129 14.84 -17.15 1.97
N GLY A 130 13.71 -16.63 1.55
CA GLY A 130 12.85 -15.71 2.28
C GLY A 130 11.38 -16.11 2.17
N PHE A 131 10.50 -15.15 1.84
CA PHE A 131 9.06 -15.37 1.79
C PHE A 131 8.46 -14.74 0.54
N ALA A 132 7.44 -15.39 -0.04
CA ALA A 132 6.52 -14.79 -1.01
C ALA A 132 5.10 -14.86 -0.45
N PHE A 133 4.32 -13.81 -0.70
CA PHE A 133 2.94 -13.71 -0.22
C PHE A 133 2.06 -12.94 -1.20
N VAL A 134 0.82 -13.37 -1.32
CA VAL A 134 -0.20 -12.64 -2.09
C VAL A 134 -0.38 -11.25 -1.50
N ASP A 135 -0.46 -10.21 -2.32
CA ASP A 135 -0.69 -8.85 -1.81
C ASP A 135 -1.95 -8.84 -0.92
N PRO A 136 -1.82 -8.52 0.39
CA PRO A 136 -2.94 -8.60 1.34
C PRO A 136 -4.09 -7.66 1.01
N ARG A 137 -3.85 -6.66 0.18
CA ARG A 137 -4.87 -5.70 -0.24
C ARG A 137 -5.81 -6.31 -1.26
N LEU A 138 -5.24 -6.92 -2.32
CA LEU A 138 -5.99 -7.52 -3.44
C LEU A 138 -5.13 -8.55 -4.17
N PRO A 139 -5.59 -9.80 -4.41
CA PRO A 139 -4.82 -10.81 -5.13
C PRO A 139 -4.42 -10.41 -6.55
N ARG A 140 -5.21 -9.58 -7.23
CA ARG A 140 -4.89 -9.11 -8.59
C ARG A 140 -3.69 -8.17 -8.66
N LEU A 141 -3.20 -7.66 -7.54
CA LEU A 141 -1.91 -6.97 -7.44
C LEU A 141 -0.73 -7.95 -7.55
N GLY A 142 -1.00 -9.26 -7.59
CA GLY A 142 0.00 -10.32 -7.61
C GLY A 142 0.52 -10.63 -6.22
N ALA A 143 1.83 -10.84 -6.12
CA ALA A 143 2.49 -11.16 -4.87
C ALA A 143 3.59 -10.15 -4.53
N ARG A 144 4.03 -10.20 -3.26
CA ARG A 144 5.28 -9.58 -2.80
C ARG A 144 6.24 -10.66 -2.35
N ALA A 145 7.52 -10.36 -2.42
CA ALA A 145 8.55 -11.23 -1.85
C ALA A 145 9.54 -10.42 -1.02
N PHE A 146 9.94 -10.96 0.13
CA PHE A 146 11.07 -10.51 0.94
C PHE A 146 12.16 -11.55 0.80
N LEU A 147 13.25 -11.20 0.14
CA LEU A 147 14.31 -12.14 -0.25
C LEU A 147 15.66 -11.68 0.28
N PRO A 148 16.58 -12.63 0.58
CA PRO A 148 17.98 -12.28 0.75
C PRO A 148 18.48 -11.50 -0.47
N ARG A 149 19.13 -10.37 -0.26
CA ARG A 149 19.64 -9.52 -1.35
C ARG A 149 20.58 -10.33 -2.25
N GLU A 150 21.44 -11.11 -1.63
CA GLU A 150 22.28 -12.09 -2.34
C GLU A 150 21.42 -13.23 -2.87
N GLY A 151 21.38 -13.43 -4.17
CA GLY A 151 20.62 -14.48 -4.84
C GLY A 151 19.16 -14.16 -5.17
N ALA A 152 18.61 -13.00 -4.77
CA ALA A 152 17.22 -12.64 -5.08
C ALA A 152 16.91 -12.69 -6.58
N ALA A 153 17.76 -12.06 -7.41
CA ALA A 153 17.56 -12.04 -8.87
C ALA A 153 17.61 -13.46 -9.48
N GLN A 154 18.50 -14.30 -8.98
CA GLN A 154 18.59 -15.69 -9.44
C GLN A 154 17.33 -16.49 -9.06
N ALA A 155 16.89 -16.40 -7.80
CA ALA A 155 15.68 -17.10 -7.32
C ALA A 155 14.41 -16.69 -8.09
N LEU A 156 14.30 -15.41 -8.44
CA LEU A 156 13.18 -14.88 -9.24
C LEU A 156 13.24 -15.38 -10.70
N ALA A 157 14.42 -15.38 -11.31
CA ALA A 157 14.61 -15.89 -12.67
C ALA A 157 14.35 -17.41 -12.76
N GLU A 158 14.84 -18.20 -11.79
CA GLU A 158 14.58 -19.66 -11.70
C GLU A 158 13.09 -19.98 -11.51
N ALA A 159 12.34 -19.09 -10.86
CA ALA A 159 10.89 -19.20 -10.73
C ALA A 159 10.13 -18.76 -11.99
N GLY A 160 10.82 -18.31 -13.04
CA GLY A 160 10.22 -17.96 -14.33
C GLY A 160 9.74 -16.51 -14.44
N PHE A 161 10.17 -15.62 -13.54
CA PHE A 161 9.85 -14.19 -13.64
C PHE A 161 10.84 -13.46 -14.56
N ALA A 162 10.33 -12.70 -15.51
CA ALA A 162 11.12 -11.72 -16.24
C ALA A 162 11.36 -10.47 -15.38
N GLU A 163 12.43 -9.74 -15.65
CA GLU A 163 12.69 -8.45 -15.00
C GLU A 163 11.65 -7.42 -15.47
N GLY A 164 11.02 -6.73 -14.51
CA GLY A 164 10.07 -5.65 -14.76
C GLY A 164 10.59 -4.29 -14.25
N SER A 165 9.91 -3.22 -14.62
CA SER A 165 10.21 -1.87 -14.18
C SER A 165 9.27 -1.39 -13.07
N LEU A 166 9.66 -0.36 -12.32
CA LEU A 166 8.79 0.30 -11.34
C LEU A 166 7.51 0.83 -12.02
N GLU A 167 7.62 1.28 -13.26
CA GLU A 167 6.45 1.72 -14.04
C GLU A 167 5.46 0.60 -14.32
N ASP A 168 5.91 -0.65 -14.53
CA ASP A 168 5.01 -1.80 -14.68
C ASP A 168 4.19 -2.03 -13.42
N TYR A 169 4.85 -1.94 -12.24
CA TYR A 169 4.17 -2.02 -10.95
C TYR A 169 3.23 -0.83 -10.73
N ASP A 170 3.67 0.38 -11.04
CA ASP A 170 2.86 1.60 -10.90
C ASP A 170 1.62 1.57 -11.80
N ARG A 171 1.73 1.11 -13.04
CA ARG A 171 0.56 0.94 -13.93
C ARG A 171 -0.47 0.00 -13.31
N LEU A 172 -0.03 -1.12 -12.76
CA LEU A 172 -0.93 -2.10 -12.14
C LEU A 172 -1.60 -1.53 -10.88
N ARG A 173 -0.82 -1.00 -9.93
CA ARG A 173 -1.38 -0.50 -8.66
C ARG A 173 -2.27 0.72 -8.87
N ILE A 174 -1.90 1.63 -9.76
CA ILE A 174 -2.68 2.82 -10.09
C ILE A 174 -4.00 2.44 -10.75
N ALA A 175 -3.98 1.59 -11.78
CA ALA A 175 -5.19 1.09 -12.44
C ALA A 175 -6.11 0.33 -11.46
N THR A 176 -5.53 -0.33 -10.47
CA THR A 176 -6.29 -1.07 -9.44
C THR A 176 -6.81 -0.15 -8.32
N GLY A 177 -6.27 1.05 -8.17
CA GLY A 177 -6.64 1.98 -7.10
C GLY A 177 -5.90 1.73 -5.77
N ALA A 178 -4.79 1.00 -5.79
CA ALA A 178 -4.02 0.66 -4.60
C ALA A 178 -3.00 1.76 -4.24
N PRO A 179 -3.08 2.37 -3.02
CA PRO A 179 -2.13 3.37 -2.58
C PRO A 179 -0.73 2.79 -2.31
N ASP A 180 0.30 3.63 -2.36
CA ASP A 180 1.67 3.30 -2.01
C ASP A 180 2.28 4.39 -1.11
N GLY A 181 2.09 4.24 0.18
CA GLY A 181 2.67 5.05 1.23
C GLY A 181 2.48 6.57 1.06
N SER A 182 3.53 7.32 1.32
CA SER A 182 3.53 8.79 1.20
C SER A 182 3.56 9.29 -0.25
N ARG A 183 3.72 8.40 -1.22
CA ARG A 183 3.53 8.73 -2.64
C ARG A 183 2.08 9.13 -2.93
N ASP A 184 1.11 8.53 -2.23
CA ASP A 184 -0.32 8.78 -2.42
C ASP A 184 -0.99 9.44 -1.21
N MET A 185 -0.43 9.27 -0.02
CA MET A 185 -1.01 9.75 1.24
C MET A 185 -0.13 10.80 1.90
N GLU A 186 -0.71 11.96 2.18
CA GLU A 186 0.00 13.05 2.85
C GLU A 186 0.18 12.74 4.33
N VAL A 187 1.44 12.69 4.77
CA VAL A 187 1.82 12.38 6.16
C VAL A 187 1.22 13.40 7.13
N GLU A 188 0.70 12.92 8.26
CA GLU A 188 0.04 13.70 9.32
C GLU A 188 -1.26 14.41 8.89
N LYS A 189 -1.73 14.18 7.65
CA LYS A 189 -2.95 14.80 7.12
C LYS A 189 -3.96 13.80 6.61
N SER A 190 -3.53 12.79 5.84
CA SER A 190 -4.44 11.81 5.24
C SER A 190 -5.19 10.98 6.26
N ILE A 191 -6.40 10.58 5.90
CA ILE A 191 -7.28 9.70 6.68
C ILE A 191 -7.31 8.35 5.97
N LEU A 192 -7.15 7.25 6.70
CA LEU A 192 -7.07 5.90 6.13
C LEU A 192 -8.26 5.58 5.21
N LEU A 193 -9.48 5.84 5.66
CA LEU A 193 -10.69 5.45 4.91
C LEU A 193 -10.91 6.24 3.62
N GLU A 194 -10.34 7.45 3.50
CA GLU A 194 -10.32 8.19 2.24
C GLU A 194 -9.40 7.54 1.19
N ASN A 195 -8.49 6.67 1.64
CA ASN A 195 -7.49 5.98 0.82
C ASN A 195 -7.76 4.45 0.70
N GLY A 196 -8.99 4.01 0.96
CA GLY A 196 -9.42 2.64 0.73
C GLY A 196 -8.93 1.61 1.74
N PHE A 197 -8.39 2.01 2.91
CA PHE A 197 -7.84 1.06 3.89
C PHE A 197 -8.88 0.10 4.48
N ASP A 198 -10.13 0.47 4.48
CA ASP A 198 -11.21 -0.42 4.93
C ASP A 198 -11.43 -1.56 3.92
N GLU A 199 -11.69 -1.20 2.69
CA GLU A 199 -12.01 -2.14 1.63
C GLU A 199 -10.77 -2.96 1.19
N LEU A 200 -9.58 -2.37 1.32
CA LEU A 200 -8.28 -3.02 1.05
C LEU A 200 -7.70 -3.76 2.27
N GLN A 201 -8.51 -4.04 3.28
CA GLN A 201 -8.15 -4.85 4.45
C GLN A 201 -6.97 -4.30 5.27
N GLY A 202 -6.75 -2.99 5.28
CA GLY A 202 -5.71 -2.33 6.07
C GLY A 202 -6.12 -1.99 7.50
N VAL A 203 -7.40 -2.19 7.85
CA VAL A 203 -7.98 -1.93 9.19
C VAL A 203 -8.74 -3.16 9.64
N ASP A 204 -8.51 -3.60 10.87
CA ASP A 204 -9.34 -4.60 11.54
C ASP A 204 -10.24 -3.91 12.56
N TRP A 205 -11.55 -4.20 12.49
CA TRP A 205 -12.56 -3.54 13.33
C TRP A 205 -12.82 -4.26 14.65
N ASP A 206 -12.39 -5.51 14.78
CA ASP A 206 -12.64 -6.39 15.93
C ASP A 206 -11.39 -6.57 16.82
N LYS A 207 -10.23 -6.06 16.41
CA LYS A 207 -8.94 -6.24 17.09
C LYS A 207 -8.80 -5.55 18.47
N GLY A 208 -9.71 -4.70 18.86
CA GLY A 208 -9.61 -3.88 20.06
C GLY A 208 -8.95 -2.51 19.80
N CYS A 209 -8.52 -1.84 20.89
CA CYS A 209 -8.03 -0.46 20.81
C CYS A 209 -6.61 -0.37 20.24
N TYR A 210 -6.39 0.62 19.37
CA TYR A 210 -5.08 1.00 18.86
C TYR A 210 -4.95 2.52 18.75
N MET A 211 -3.72 3.01 18.69
CA MET A 211 -3.45 4.45 18.62
C MET A 211 -4.05 5.09 17.37
N GLY A 212 -4.84 6.15 17.56
CA GLY A 212 -5.47 6.91 16.46
C GLY A 212 -6.78 6.32 15.94
N GLN A 213 -7.29 5.22 16.50
CA GLN A 213 -8.51 4.56 16.02
C GLN A 213 -9.77 5.43 16.10
N GLU A 214 -9.84 6.39 17.03
CA GLU A 214 -11.06 7.19 17.24
C GLU A 214 -11.52 7.92 15.96
N LEU A 215 -10.58 8.57 15.26
CA LEU A 215 -10.91 9.23 14.00
C LEU A 215 -11.35 8.21 12.93
N THR A 216 -10.65 7.07 12.83
CA THR A 216 -10.96 6.02 11.86
C THR A 216 -12.37 5.45 12.10
N ALA A 217 -12.67 5.08 13.33
CA ALA A 217 -13.99 4.56 13.72
C ALA A 217 -15.10 5.61 13.52
N ARG A 218 -14.87 6.85 13.96
CA ARG A 218 -15.83 7.94 13.77
C ARG A 218 -16.11 8.21 12.30
N THR A 219 -15.08 8.15 11.44
CA THR A 219 -15.23 8.36 10.00
C THR A 219 -16.08 7.28 9.38
N LYS A 220 -15.90 6.00 9.74
CA LYS A 220 -16.72 4.88 9.27
C LYS A 220 -18.17 5.00 9.72
N TYR A 221 -18.39 5.01 11.04
CA TYR A 221 -19.74 4.89 11.62
C TYR A 221 -20.61 6.12 11.41
N ARG A 222 -20.03 7.29 11.13
CA ARG A 222 -20.80 8.52 10.82
C ARG A 222 -20.82 8.85 9.34
N ALA A 223 -20.32 7.98 8.46
CA ALA A 223 -20.24 8.19 7.01
C ALA A 223 -19.63 9.56 6.64
N LEU A 224 -18.51 9.92 7.29
CA LEU A 224 -17.89 11.25 7.14
C LEU A 224 -16.85 11.30 6.02
N ILE A 225 -16.79 10.29 5.16
CA ILE A 225 -15.87 10.27 4.03
C ILE A 225 -16.32 11.33 3.01
N LYS A 226 -15.46 12.29 2.76
CA LYS A 226 -15.73 13.40 1.82
C LYS A 226 -14.88 13.33 0.56
N LYS A 227 -13.81 12.55 0.60
CA LYS A 227 -12.88 12.37 -0.50
C LYS A 227 -12.57 10.89 -0.65
N ARG A 228 -12.20 10.49 -1.87
CA ARG A 228 -11.71 9.13 -2.15
C ARG A 228 -10.50 9.18 -3.05
N LEU A 229 -9.51 8.36 -2.76
CA LEU A 229 -8.42 8.08 -3.68
C LEU A 229 -8.93 7.15 -4.76
N LEU A 230 -8.95 7.62 -5.99
CA LEU A 230 -9.52 6.91 -7.14
C LEU A 230 -8.53 6.84 -8.29
N PRO A 231 -8.54 5.74 -9.06
CA PRO A 231 -7.89 5.70 -10.36
C PRO A 231 -8.52 6.72 -11.30
N VAL A 232 -7.68 7.34 -12.11
CA VAL A 232 -8.10 8.27 -13.15
C VAL A 232 -7.37 7.98 -14.45
N GLU A 233 -8.08 8.05 -15.56
CA GLU A 233 -7.51 8.14 -16.90
C GLU A 233 -7.29 9.61 -17.24
N ILE A 234 -6.16 9.93 -17.85
CA ILE A 234 -5.75 11.30 -18.15
C ILE A 234 -5.50 11.40 -19.65
N ASP A 235 -6.23 12.29 -20.29
CA ASP A 235 -6.11 12.61 -21.71
C ASP A 235 -5.53 14.02 -21.86
N GLY A 236 -4.36 14.11 -22.51
CA GLY A 236 -3.60 15.35 -22.67
C GLY A 236 -2.18 15.27 -22.15
N PRO A 237 -1.53 16.44 -21.91
CA PRO A 237 -0.17 16.50 -21.39
C PRO A 237 -0.05 15.80 -20.04
N LEU A 238 1.04 15.03 -19.83
CA LEU A 238 1.31 14.33 -18.56
C LEU A 238 1.49 15.35 -17.42
N PRO A 239 0.58 15.35 -16.42
CA PRO A 239 0.68 16.30 -15.31
C PRO A 239 1.70 15.84 -14.27
N GLU A 240 2.12 16.76 -13.40
CA GLU A 240 2.97 16.44 -12.26
C GLU A 240 2.13 15.91 -11.06
N SER A 241 2.73 15.02 -10.28
CA SER A 241 2.18 14.63 -8.97
C SER A 241 2.05 15.87 -8.07
N GLY A 242 0.96 15.94 -7.31
CA GLY A 242 0.61 17.10 -6.47
C GLY A 242 -0.19 18.19 -7.18
N SER A 243 -0.41 18.07 -8.50
CA SER A 243 -1.22 19.04 -9.26
C SER A 243 -2.66 19.11 -8.75
N ALA A 244 -3.18 20.34 -8.66
CA ALA A 244 -4.57 20.58 -8.28
C ALA A 244 -5.52 20.13 -9.41
N ILE A 245 -6.60 19.46 -9.01
CA ILE A 245 -7.67 19.05 -9.92
C ILE A 245 -8.84 20.01 -9.76
N THR A 246 -9.40 20.45 -10.88
CA THR A 246 -10.54 21.37 -10.90
C THR A 246 -11.71 20.78 -11.68
N ARG A 247 -12.93 21.20 -11.36
CA ARG A 247 -14.14 20.98 -12.13
C ARG A 247 -14.98 22.25 -12.08
N ASP A 248 -15.42 22.77 -13.21
CA ASP A 248 -16.15 24.04 -13.32
C ASP A 248 -15.41 25.21 -12.60
N GLY A 249 -14.07 25.24 -12.69
CA GLY A 249 -13.23 26.26 -12.04
C GLY A 249 -13.09 26.13 -10.52
N LYS A 250 -13.66 25.09 -9.89
CA LYS A 250 -13.58 24.85 -8.44
C LYS A 250 -12.65 23.70 -8.13
N ASN A 251 -12.04 23.72 -6.95
CA ASN A 251 -11.18 22.61 -6.48
C ASN A 251 -11.97 21.31 -6.34
N ALA A 252 -11.61 20.29 -7.10
CA ALA A 252 -12.18 18.95 -7.10
C ALA A 252 -11.28 17.91 -6.43
N GLY A 253 -9.99 18.20 -6.23
CA GLY A 253 -9.07 17.23 -5.63
C GLY A 253 -7.60 17.55 -5.90
N VAL A 254 -6.77 16.50 -5.78
CA VAL A 254 -5.33 16.57 -6.03
C VAL A 254 -4.86 15.25 -6.65
N LEU A 255 -4.05 15.35 -7.70
CA LEU A 255 -3.37 14.21 -8.31
C LEU A 255 -2.25 13.73 -7.38
N ARG A 256 -2.17 12.43 -7.10
CA ARG A 256 -1.15 11.84 -6.22
C ARG A 256 -0.06 11.13 -7.04
N SER A 257 -0.34 9.98 -7.55
CA SER A 257 0.56 9.27 -8.45
C SER A 257 0.11 9.39 -9.89
N VAL A 258 1.07 9.35 -10.82
CA VAL A 258 0.80 9.35 -12.26
C VAL A 258 1.85 8.52 -12.98
N VAL A 259 1.46 7.80 -14.02
CA VAL A 259 2.34 7.01 -14.89
C VAL A 259 1.83 7.07 -16.33
N ALA A 260 2.73 7.10 -17.29
CA ALA A 260 2.37 7.00 -18.69
C ALA A 260 1.78 5.60 -18.99
N ALA A 261 0.65 5.56 -19.71
CA ALA A 261 0.08 4.32 -20.20
C ALA A 261 0.72 3.93 -21.57
N ALA A 262 0.53 2.66 -21.96
CA ALA A 262 1.19 2.13 -23.15
C ALA A 262 0.64 2.71 -24.46
N ASP A 263 -0.55 3.28 -24.46
CA ASP A 263 -1.29 3.84 -25.62
C ASP A 263 -1.13 5.35 -25.78
N GLY A 264 -0.26 5.98 -24.96
CA GLY A 264 -0.01 7.43 -25.00
C GLY A 264 -0.91 8.26 -24.08
N ALA A 265 -1.93 7.65 -23.46
CA ALA A 265 -2.67 8.24 -22.34
C ALA A 265 -1.83 8.19 -21.05
N ALA A 266 -2.37 8.66 -19.94
CA ALA A 266 -1.75 8.47 -18.64
C ALA A 266 -2.76 7.92 -17.63
N LEU A 267 -2.26 7.18 -16.64
CA LEU A 267 -3.03 6.70 -15.51
C LEU A 267 -2.58 7.45 -14.26
N GLY A 268 -3.52 7.78 -13.38
CA GLY A 268 -3.20 8.42 -12.11
C GLY A 268 -4.01 7.88 -10.94
N LEU A 269 -3.53 8.16 -9.73
CA LEU A 269 -4.33 8.12 -8.51
C LEU A 269 -4.62 9.55 -8.07
N ALA A 270 -5.88 9.87 -7.86
CA ALA A 270 -6.33 11.19 -7.48
C ALA A 270 -7.19 11.15 -6.22
N LEU A 271 -6.86 11.98 -5.24
CA LEU A 271 -7.71 12.17 -4.07
C LEU A 271 -8.81 13.18 -4.44
N LEU A 272 -9.98 12.67 -4.82
CA LEU A 272 -11.09 13.45 -5.34
C LEU A 272 -12.17 13.70 -4.27
N ARG A 273 -12.77 14.85 -4.30
CA ARG A 273 -13.93 15.21 -3.50
C ARG A 273 -15.17 14.51 -4.07
N LEU A 274 -15.92 13.81 -3.22
CA LEU A 274 -17.12 13.09 -3.65
C LEU A 274 -18.22 14.03 -4.17
N ASP A 275 -18.33 15.22 -3.60
CA ASP A 275 -19.28 16.24 -4.08
C ASP A 275 -18.94 16.76 -5.49
N ALA A 276 -17.66 16.69 -5.90
CA ALA A 276 -17.23 17.07 -7.24
C ALA A 276 -17.46 15.97 -8.30
N LEU A 277 -17.76 14.72 -7.88
CA LEU A 277 -18.03 13.60 -8.78
C LEU A 277 -19.51 13.46 -9.16
N GLY A 278 -20.41 14.13 -8.44
CA GLY A 278 -21.86 14.04 -8.64
C GLY A 278 -22.34 14.54 -10.00
N GLU A 279 -23.53 14.09 -10.43
CA GLU A 279 -24.19 14.43 -11.70
C GLU A 279 -24.53 15.94 -11.86
N ARG A 280 -24.39 16.72 -10.80
CA ARG A 280 -24.67 18.18 -10.82
C ARG A 280 -23.62 19.00 -11.57
N HIS A 281 -22.52 18.41 -11.95
CA HIS A 281 -21.41 19.03 -12.65
C HIS A 281 -21.41 18.63 -14.12
N GLU A 282 -21.43 19.61 -15.02
CA GLU A 282 -21.47 19.40 -16.47
C GLU A 282 -20.06 19.34 -17.08
N GLY A 283 -19.09 20.06 -16.49
CA GLY A 283 -17.72 20.13 -16.99
C GLY A 283 -16.88 18.89 -16.66
N PRO A 284 -15.81 18.64 -17.42
CA PRO A 284 -14.84 17.59 -17.11
C PRO A 284 -14.02 17.89 -15.86
N LEU A 285 -13.43 16.87 -15.27
CA LEU A 285 -12.32 17.04 -14.32
C LEU A 285 -11.08 17.47 -15.12
N MET A 286 -10.38 18.50 -14.64
CA MET A 286 -9.18 19.03 -15.29
C MET A 286 -7.98 19.01 -14.35
N VAL A 287 -6.81 18.70 -14.86
CA VAL A 287 -5.51 18.84 -14.21
C VAL A 287 -4.56 19.59 -15.16
N GLY A 288 -4.30 20.85 -14.89
CA GLY A 288 -3.69 21.72 -15.92
C GLY A 288 -4.54 21.77 -17.19
N ASP A 289 -3.90 21.46 -18.33
CA ASP A 289 -4.55 21.40 -19.65
C ASP A 289 -5.07 19.99 -20.01
N ALA A 290 -4.87 18.97 -19.14
CA ALA A 290 -5.33 17.61 -19.38
C ALA A 290 -6.73 17.37 -18.78
N GLN A 291 -7.55 16.61 -19.50
CA GLN A 291 -8.85 16.14 -19.03
C GLN A 291 -8.70 14.82 -18.29
N MET A 292 -9.53 14.61 -17.26
CA MET A 292 -9.49 13.38 -16.45
C MET A 292 -10.85 12.71 -16.37
N THR A 293 -10.84 11.38 -16.37
CA THR A 293 -12.01 10.55 -16.08
C THR A 293 -11.73 9.68 -14.86
N ALA A 294 -12.50 9.90 -13.80
CA ALA A 294 -12.39 9.08 -12.58
C ALA A 294 -13.08 7.73 -12.76
N GLN A 295 -12.45 6.68 -12.27
CA GLN A 295 -13.00 5.33 -12.28
C GLN A 295 -13.27 4.86 -10.86
N LYS A 296 -14.46 4.31 -10.60
CA LYS A 296 -14.73 3.63 -9.33
C LYS A 296 -14.17 2.21 -9.42
N PRO A 297 -13.19 1.83 -8.56
CA PRO A 297 -12.74 0.44 -8.51
C PRO A 297 -13.88 -0.49 -8.10
N ASP A 298 -13.89 -1.72 -8.61
CA ASP A 298 -14.89 -2.73 -8.29
C ASP A 298 -14.89 -3.18 -6.81
N TRP A 299 -13.75 -3.06 -6.14
CA TRP A 299 -13.61 -3.34 -4.70
C TRP A 299 -14.12 -2.20 -3.81
N ALA A 300 -14.37 -1.01 -4.37
CA ALA A 300 -14.78 0.16 -3.59
C ALA A 300 -16.29 0.14 -3.31
N ASP A 301 -16.66 0.24 -2.04
CA ASP A 301 -18.06 0.29 -1.59
C ASP A 301 -18.43 1.71 -1.14
N PHE A 302 -18.94 2.53 -2.06
CA PHE A 302 -19.47 3.87 -1.81
C PHE A 302 -20.33 4.38 -2.98
#